data_4f4a926346d44ab8e0841f20e255f225
#
_entry.id   4f4a926346d44ab8e0841f20e255f225
#
_cell.length_a   1.000
_cell.length_b   1.000
_cell.length_c   1.000
_cell.angle_alpha   90.00
_cell.angle_beta   90.00
_cell.angle_gamma   90.00
#
_symmetry.space_group_name_H-M   'P 1'
#
loop_
_entity.id
_entity.type
_entity.pdbx_description
1 polymer ?
#
loop_
_entity_poly.entity_id
_entity_poly.type
_entity_poly.pdbx_seq_one_letter_code
_entity_poly.pdbx_strand_id
1 'polypeptide(L)'
;MGFDVVHYNLHKTFSQPHGGGGPGGGPVAVRAEIEPFLPSPLVVRAGDGFRLDHDRPKSIGRVRGFAGPFGVFVRSYAFMLAYGTALKDMSDVAVLNANYLLARLRDVYDLPYDRLCLHEFVLSARTLKREHGITALDVAKRLMDHGIHPPTIYFPLVVPEALMIEPTETETKERLDGFVEAMRSIAAEAASEPETLKRAPLTRPVRRLDEVKAAKDPVVRHAFDHPAEAARIETG
;
A
#
# COMPACT_ATOMS: atom_id res chain seq x y z
N MET A 1 -18.88 -16.47 -0.91
CA MET A 1 -17.54 -16.76 -0.39
C MET A 1 -17.57 -17.43 1.00
N GLY A 2 -18.69 -17.45 1.70
CA GLY A 2 -18.83 -18.16 2.99
C GLY A 2 -18.21 -17.45 4.21
N PHE A 3 -17.85 -16.18 4.10
CA PHE A 3 -17.38 -15.39 5.25
C PHE A 3 -18.55 -15.00 6.16
N ASP A 4 -18.32 -15.01 7.46
CA ASP A 4 -19.29 -14.57 8.47
C ASP A 4 -19.26 -13.06 8.68
N VAL A 5 -18.09 -12.44 8.56
CA VAL A 5 -17.84 -11.00 8.67
C VAL A 5 -16.89 -10.56 7.57
N VAL A 6 -17.18 -9.45 6.89
CA VAL A 6 -16.32 -8.83 5.89
C VAL A 6 -16.17 -7.35 6.19
N HIS A 7 -14.94 -6.88 6.25
CA HIS A 7 -14.61 -5.46 6.32
C HIS A 7 -14.07 -4.97 4.98
N TYR A 8 -14.54 -3.82 4.51
CA TYR A 8 -14.12 -3.19 3.26
C TYR A 8 -13.25 -1.97 3.55
N ASN A 9 -11.98 -2.05 3.19
CA ASN A 9 -11.09 -0.88 3.26
C ASN A 9 -11.34 0.08 2.10
N LEU A 10 -12.05 1.17 2.36
CA LEU A 10 -12.39 2.15 1.33
C LEU A 10 -11.15 2.92 0.82
N HIS A 11 -10.06 2.98 1.58
CA HIS A 11 -8.80 3.59 1.18
C HIS A 11 -7.91 2.70 0.28
N LYS A 12 -8.42 1.57 -0.16
CA LYS A 12 -7.78 0.70 -1.15
C LYS A 12 -8.44 0.91 -2.51
N THR A 13 -9.31 0.04 -2.94
CA THR A 13 -9.95 0.10 -4.26
C THR A 13 -10.91 1.29 -4.44
N PHE A 14 -11.47 1.85 -3.36
CA PHE A 14 -12.60 2.78 -3.43
C PHE A 14 -12.23 4.28 -3.31
N SER A 15 -11.02 4.63 -3.74
CA SER A 15 -10.60 6.03 -3.94
C SER A 15 -10.56 6.94 -2.71
N GLN A 16 -10.48 6.39 -1.50
CA GLN A 16 -10.21 7.20 -0.31
C GLN A 16 -8.70 7.46 -0.17
N PRO A 17 -8.29 8.62 0.38
CA PRO A 17 -6.91 8.84 0.74
C PRO A 17 -6.50 7.98 1.95
N HIS A 18 -5.26 7.49 1.96
CA HIS A 18 -4.69 6.84 3.15
C HIS A 18 -4.38 7.86 4.24
N GLY A 19 -3.98 9.07 3.85
CA GLY A 19 -3.86 10.26 4.68
C GLY A 19 -2.94 10.12 5.88
N GLY A 20 -1.89 9.31 5.78
CA GLY A 20 -1.01 9.05 6.90
C GLY A 20 -1.69 8.27 8.05
N GLY A 21 -2.82 7.61 7.77
CA GLY A 21 -3.58 6.80 8.72
C GLY A 21 -4.79 7.51 9.35
N GLY A 22 -5.10 8.77 8.97
CA GLY A 22 -6.19 9.57 9.55
C GLY A 22 -7.61 9.23 9.03
N PRO A 23 -7.86 9.29 7.72
CA PRO A 23 -9.22 9.21 7.17
C PRO A 23 -9.71 7.78 6.93
N GLY A 24 -9.12 6.80 7.56
CA GLY A 24 -9.51 5.39 7.41
C GLY A 24 -10.97 5.16 7.77
N GLY A 25 -11.67 4.35 6.97
CA GLY A 25 -13.04 3.96 7.22
C GLY A 25 -13.44 2.84 6.29
N GLY A 26 -14.53 2.16 6.64
CA GLY A 26 -15.04 1.10 5.80
C GLY A 26 -16.26 0.42 6.41
N PRO A 27 -17.22 0.04 5.58
CA PRO A 27 -18.38 -0.71 6.02
C PRO A 27 -17.97 -2.12 6.47
N VAL A 28 -18.75 -2.66 7.39
CA VAL A 28 -18.69 -4.05 7.83
C VAL A 28 -19.98 -4.73 7.39
N ALA A 29 -19.86 -5.81 6.64
CA ALA A 29 -20.96 -6.69 6.30
C ALA A 29 -20.88 -7.96 7.14
N VAL A 30 -22.01 -8.43 7.62
CA VAL A 30 -22.11 -9.62 8.47
C VAL A 30 -23.25 -10.52 8.02
N ARG A 31 -23.19 -11.80 8.38
CA ARG A 31 -24.33 -12.70 8.23
C ARG A 31 -25.48 -12.25 9.14
N ALA A 32 -26.71 -12.62 8.76
CA ALA A 32 -27.92 -12.20 9.46
C ALA A 32 -27.91 -12.60 10.96
N GLU A 33 -27.31 -13.73 11.29
CA GLU A 33 -27.22 -14.23 12.69
C GLU A 33 -26.32 -13.34 13.57
N ILE A 34 -25.38 -12.60 12.97
CA ILE A 34 -24.44 -11.72 13.66
C ILE A 34 -24.97 -10.26 13.71
N GLU A 35 -25.88 -9.90 12.81
CA GLU A 35 -26.41 -8.53 12.71
C GLU A 35 -26.90 -7.97 14.07
N PRO A 36 -27.62 -8.69 14.94
CA PRO A 36 -28.08 -8.16 16.22
C PRO A 36 -26.97 -7.66 17.15
N PHE A 37 -25.75 -8.15 16.97
CA PHE A 37 -24.57 -7.83 17.80
C PHE A 37 -23.75 -6.65 17.28
N LEU A 38 -24.08 -6.11 16.09
CA LEU A 38 -23.38 -4.94 15.55
C LEU A 38 -23.40 -3.76 16.51
N PRO A 39 -22.40 -2.85 16.43
CA PRO A 39 -22.35 -1.63 17.24
C PRO A 39 -23.64 -0.79 17.11
N SER A 40 -24.03 -0.16 18.20
CA SER A 40 -25.17 0.79 18.25
C SER A 40 -24.66 2.24 18.22
N PRO A 41 -25.37 3.20 17.55
CA PRO A 41 -26.59 2.99 16.77
C PRO A 41 -26.31 2.49 15.35
N LEU A 42 -27.30 1.88 14.71
CA LEU A 42 -27.32 1.63 13.28
C LEU A 42 -28.24 2.60 12.55
N VAL A 43 -27.92 2.91 11.30
CA VAL A 43 -28.82 3.63 10.41
C VAL A 43 -29.83 2.65 9.84
N VAL A 44 -31.11 2.86 10.10
CA VAL A 44 -32.21 2.04 9.59
C VAL A 44 -33.21 2.87 8.78
N ARG A 45 -33.86 2.24 7.82
CA ARG A 45 -34.93 2.90 7.05
C ARG A 45 -36.15 3.18 7.96
N ALA A 46 -36.72 4.37 7.84
CA ALA A 46 -37.90 4.78 8.57
C ALA A 46 -38.83 5.63 7.65
N GLY A 47 -39.88 5.02 7.13
CA GLY A 47 -40.71 5.63 6.09
C GLY A 47 -39.91 5.97 4.84
N ASP A 48 -39.99 7.20 4.37
CA ASP A 48 -39.24 7.70 3.20
C ASP A 48 -37.80 8.17 3.55
N GLY A 49 -37.39 8.05 4.81
CA GLY A 49 -36.06 8.50 5.27
C GLY A 49 -35.31 7.43 6.06
N PHE A 50 -34.41 7.94 6.89
CA PHE A 50 -33.55 7.12 7.74
C PHE A 50 -33.57 7.68 9.16
N ARG A 51 -33.36 6.78 10.15
CA ARG A 51 -33.14 7.15 11.55
C ARG A 51 -31.98 6.34 12.16
N LEU A 52 -31.46 6.83 13.26
CA LEU A 52 -30.54 6.08 14.10
C LEU A 52 -31.35 5.17 15.04
N ASP A 53 -31.03 3.90 15.00
CA ASP A 53 -31.62 2.88 15.88
C ASP A 53 -30.67 2.59 17.05
N HIS A 54 -31.09 3.02 18.23
CA HIS A 54 -30.38 2.82 19.49
C HIS A 54 -30.91 1.62 20.30
N ASP A 55 -32.12 1.13 19.97
CA ASP A 55 -32.76 0.02 20.67
C ASP A 55 -32.26 -1.32 20.14
N ARG A 56 -31.06 -1.71 20.56
CA ARG A 56 -30.38 -2.92 20.12
C ARG A 56 -29.82 -3.68 21.33
N PRO A 57 -30.64 -4.47 22.01
CA PRO A 57 -30.30 -5.05 23.33
C PRO A 57 -29.17 -6.09 23.27
N LYS A 58 -28.90 -6.67 22.09
CA LYS A 58 -27.78 -7.63 21.88
C LYS A 58 -26.51 -6.97 21.33
N SER A 59 -26.54 -5.67 21.04
CA SER A 59 -25.39 -4.95 20.50
C SER A 59 -24.19 -5.01 21.43
N ILE A 60 -22.98 -5.04 20.87
CA ILE A 60 -21.73 -4.85 21.62
C ILE A 60 -21.58 -3.41 22.16
N GLY A 61 -22.57 -2.55 21.93
CA GLY A 61 -22.59 -1.17 22.38
C GLY A 61 -21.97 -0.18 21.41
N ARG A 62 -21.78 1.04 21.88
CA ARG A 62 -21.18 2.11 21.09
C ARG A 62 -19.65 1.96 21.11
N VAL A 63 -19.04 1.71 19.96
CA VAL A 63 -17.58 1.57 19.83
C VAL A 63 -16.88 2.88 19.45
N ARG A 64 -17.62 3.89 18.94
CA ARG A 64 -17.10 5.20 18.53
C ARG A 64 -18.08 6.33 18.81
N GLY A 65 -17.54 7.56 18.94
CA GLY A 65 -18.35 8.77 19.13
C GLY A 65 -19.03 9.29 17.86
N PHE A 66 -18.65 8.81 16.67
CA PHE A 66 -19.19 9.26 15.37
C PHE A 66 -19.25 8.09 14.39
N ALA A 67 -19.99 8.25 13.30
CA ALA A 67 -20.24 7.19 12.31
C ALA A 67 -19.17 7.09 11.20
N GLY A 68 -18.05 7.78 11.36
CA GLY A 68 -16.90 7.75 10.43
C GLY A 68 -16.73 9.06 9.63
N PRO A 69 -15.70 9.14 8.77
CA PRO A 69 -15.34 10.34 8.01
C PRO A 69 -16.32 10.57 6.84
N PHE A 70 -17.40 11.32 7.09
CA PHE A 70 -18.52 11.50 6.15
C PHE A 70 -18.07 11.96 4.76
N GLY A 71 -17.25 13.00 4.65
CA GLY A 71 -16.78 13.52 3.35
C GLY A 71 -16.01 12.47 2.54
N VAL A 72 -15.27 11.61 3.21
CA VAL A 72 -14.53 10.52 2.56
C VAL A 72 -15.48 9.42 2.08
N PHE A 73 -16.56 9.14 2.84
CA PHE A 73 -17.61 8.22 2.39
C PHE A 73 -18.35 8.71 1.16
N VAL A 74 -18.65 10.02 1.08
CA VAL A 74 -19.24 10.65 -0.11
C VAL A 74 -18.33 10.47 -1.33
N ARG A 75 -17.00 10.64 -1.15
CA ARG A 75 -16.02 10.41 -2.21
C ARG A 75 -16.05 8.96 -2.72
N SER A 76 -16.02 7.97 -1.83
CA SER A 76 -16.12 6.57 -2.22
C SER A 76 -17.44 6.23 -2.89
N TYR A 77 -18.55 6.79 -2.39
CA TYR A 77 -19.86 6.59 -2.98
C TYR A 77 -19.93 7.14 -4.40
N ALA A 78 -19.45 8.37 -4.62
CA ALA A 78 -19.37 8.96 -5.95
C ALA A 78 -18.51 8.13 -6.91
N PHE A 79 -17.37 7.62 -6.43
CA PHE A 79 -16.51 6.71 -7.19
C PHE A 79 -17.25 5.43 -7.60
N MET A 80 -17.94 4.78 -6.66
CA MET A 80 -18.72 3.56 -6.96
C MET A 80 -19.85 3.82 -7.96
N LEU A 81 -20.52 4.97 -7.85
CA LEU A 81 -21.56 5.38 -8.81
C LEU A 81 -21.00 5.63 -10.21
N ALA A 82 -19.81 6.25 -10.30
CA ALA A 82 -19.17 6.53 -11.58
C ALA A 82 -18.76 5.25 -12.34
N TYR A 83 -18.29 4.24 -11.62
CA TYR A 83 -17.88 2.97 -12.21
C TYR A 83 -19.03 1.97 -12.37
N GLY A 84 -19.98 1.96 -11.45
CA GLY A 84 -21.12 1.03 -11.49
C GLY A 84 -20.64 -0.43 -11.60
N THR A 85 -21.11 -1.15 -12.61
CA THR A 85 -20.75 -2.57 -12.84
C THR A 85 -19.30 -2.77 -13.27
N ALA A 86 -18.62 -1.72 -13.79
CA ALA A 86 -17.22 -1.78 -14.21
C ALA A 86 -16.23 -1.86 -13.02
N LEU A 87 -16.69 -1.78 -11.78
CA LEU A 87 -15.85 -2.08 -10.60
C LEU A 87 -15.20 -3.46 -10.67
N LYS A 88 -15.88 -4.43 -11.29
CA LYS A 88 -15.30 -5.75 -11.50
C LYS A 88 -14.09 -5.70 -12.44
N ASP A 89 -14.16 -4.92 -13.50
CA ASP A 89 -13.09 -4.82 -14.50
C ASP A 89 -11.81 -4.25 -13.89
N MET A 90 -11.93 -3.33 -12.94
CA MET A 90 -10.78 -2.80 -12.18
C MET A 90 -10.02 -3.93 -11.46
N SER A 91 -10.75 -4.82 -10.78
CA SER A 91 -10.14 -5.95 -10.10
C SER A 91 -9.51 -6.95 -11.07
N ASP A 92 -10.15 -7.21 -12.19
CA ASP A 92 -9.64 -8.11 -13.23
C ASP A 92 -8.34 -7.56 -13.85
N VAL A 93 -8.27 -6.24 -14.11
CA VAL A 93 -7.05 -5.59 -14.62
C VAL A 93 -5.94 -5.59 -13.57
N ALA A 94 -6.24 -5.32 -12.30
CA ALA A 94 -5.24 -5.39 -11.23
C ALA A 94 -4.62 -6.79 -11.12
N VAL A 95 -5.44 -7.85 -11.18
CA VAL A 95 -4.97 -9.24 -11.19
C VAL A 95 -4.14 -9.56 -12.43
N LEU A 96 -4.56 -9.08 -13.61
CA LEU A 96 -3.81 -9.26 -14.85
C LEU A 96 -2.44 -8.60 -14.77
N ASN A 97 -2.37 -7.34 -14.31
CA ASN A 97 -1.14 -6.58 -14.16
C ASN A 97 -0.14 -7.26 -13.21
N ALA A 98 -0.63 -7.75 -12.06
CA ALA A 98 0.21 -8.46 -11.10
C ALA A 98 0.81 -9.74 -11.70
N ASN A 99 0.00 -10.56 -12.36
CA ASN A 99 0.46 -11.79 -13.00
C ASN A 99 1.38 -11.51 -14.20
N TYR A 100 1.16 -10.41 -14.93
CA TYR A 100 2.06 -9.98 -16.00
C TYR A 100 3.47 -9.69 -15.44
N LEU A 101 3.58 -8.88 -14.39
CA LEU A 101 4.87 -8.57 -13.76
C LEU A 101 5.53 -9.81 -13.16
N LEU A 102 4.75 -10.66 -12.46
CA LEU A 102 5.25 -11.92 -11.92
C LEU A 102 5.88 -12.79 -13.02
N ALA A 103 5.19 -12.98 -14.14
CA ALA A 103 5.69 -13.76 -15.26
C ALA A 103 6.99 -13.20 -15.86
N ARG A 104 7.16 -11.87 -15.86
CA ARG A 104 8.32 -11.18 -16.44
C ARG A 104 9.53 -11.07 -15.51
N LEU A 105 9.35 -11.31 -14.20
CA LEU A 105 10.39 -11.14 -13.19
C LEU A 105 10.80 -12.44 -12.48
N ARG A 106 10.08 -13.54 -12.70
CA ARG A 106 10.29 -14.83 -12.03
C ARG A 106 11.66 -15.47 -12.28
N ASP A 107 12.36 -15.08 -13.34
CA ASP A 107 13.67 -15.56 -13.73
C ASP A 107 14.83 -14.71 -13.18
N VAL A 108 14.54 -13.57 -12.55
CA VAL A 108 15.53 -12.57 -12.13
C VAL A 108 15.65 -12.48 -10.62
N TYR A 109 14.53 -12.63 -9.90
CA TYR A 109 14.48 -12.59 -8.44
C TYR A 109 13.98 -13.91 -7.87
N ASP A 110 14.32 -14.22 -6.63
CA ASP A 110 13.74 -15.36 -5.94
C ASP A 110 12.23 -15.21 -5.86
N LEU A 111 11.49 -16.24 -6.23
CA LEU A 111 10.03 -16.29 -6.18
C LEU A 111 9.58 -17.31 -5.13
N PRO A 112 9.29 -16.88 -3.88
CA PRO A 112 8.93 -17.80 -2.79
C PRO A 112 7.63 -18.56 -3.04
N TYR A 113 6.70 -17.96 -3.79
CA TYR A 113 5.39 -18.54 -4.10
C TYR A 113 5.18 -18.58 -5.61
N ASP A 114 5.68 -19.64 -6.26
CA ASP A 114 5.56 -19.83 -7.71
C ASP A 114 4.17 -20.34 -8.10
N ARG A 115 3.20 -19.44 -8.11
CA ARG A 115 1.81 -19.69 -8.50
C ARG A 115 1.17 -18.41 -9.02
N LEU A 116 0.03 -18.50 -9.68
CA LEU A 116 -0.80 -17.34 -10.01
C LEU A 116 -1.17 -16.60 -8.73
N CYS A 117 -1.09 -15.28 -8.79
CA CYS A 117 -1.46 -14.39 -7.69
C CYS A 117 -2.79 -13.69 -7.97
N LEU A 118 -3.35 -13.04 -6.97
CA LEU A 118 -4.42 -12.06 -7.13
C LEU A 118 -3.81 -10.72 -7.56
N HIS A 119 -4.01 -9.66 -6.79
CA HIS A 119 -3.58 -8.30 -7.13
C HIS A 119 -2.13 -7.97 -6.72
N GLU A 120 -1.46 -8.86 -5.98
CA GLU A 120 -0.10 -8.65 -5.49
C GLU A 120 0.69 -9.97 -5.49
N PHE A 121 2.02 -9.85 -5.56
CA PHE A 121 2.94 -10.97 -5.43
C PHE A 121 4.21 -10.56 -4.69
N VAL A 122 4.94 -11.53 -4.18
CA VAL A 122 6.16 -11.31 -3.41
C VAL A 122 7.35 -11.88 -4.15
N LEU A 123 8.33 -11.02 -4.40
CA LEU A 123 9.70 -11.41 -4.77
C LEU A 123 10.62 -11.32 -3.55
N SER A 124 11.80 -11.92 -3.65
CA SER A 124 12.83 -11.80 -2.63
C SER A 124 14.17 -11.43 -3.25
N ALA A 125 14.83 -10.45 -2.63
CA ALA A 125 16.21 -10.08 -2.94
C ALA A 125 17.24 -10.93 -2.17
N ARG A 126 16.84 -12.08 -1.62
CA ARG A 126 17.71 -12.94 -0.79
C ARG A 126 18.99 -13.37 -1.52
N THR A 127 18.88 -13.76 -2.79
CA THR A 127 20.03 -14.12 -3.61
C THR A 127 20.95 -12.93 -3.86
N LEU A 128 20.39 -11.74 -4.18
CA LEU A 128 21.17 -10.51 -4.35
C LEU A 128 21.93 -10.14 -3.06
N LYS A 129 21.29 -10.31 -1.91
CA LYS A 129 21.94 -10.07 -0.62
C LYS A 129 23.06 -11.05 -0.35
N ARG A 130 22.85 -12.34 -0.60
CA ARG A 130 23.84 -13.39 -0.36
C ARG A 130 25.07 -13.23 -1.25
N GLU A 131 24.89 -12.90 -2.52
CA GLU A 131 25.97 -12.91 -3.52
C GLU A 131 26.65 -11.55 -3.67
N HIS A 132 25.90 -10.46 -3.51
CA HIS A 132 26.38 -9.10 -3.79
C HIS A 132 26.22 -8.14 -2.60
N GLY A 133 25.62 -8.58 -1.49
CA GLY A 133 25.36 -7.73 -0.32
C GLY A 133 24.26 -6.69 -0.54
N ILE A 134 23.39 -6.86 -1.55
CA ILE A 134 22.32 -5.93 -1.91
C ILE A 134 21.02 -6.36 -1.28
N THR A 135 20.47 -5.50 -0.44
CA THR A 135 19.22 -5.73 0.33
C THR A 135 17.98 -5.30 -0.45
N ALA A 136 16.80 -5.71 0.04
CA ALA A 136 15.52 -5.20 -0.47
C ALA A 136 15.42 -3.67 -0.37
N LEU A 137 16.01 -3.06 0.68
CA LEU A 137 16.09 -1.60 0.81
C LEU A 137 16.92 -0.97 -0.30
N ASP A 138 18.05 -1.58 -0.68
CA ASP A 138 18.91 -1.07 -1.76
C ASP A 138 18.18 -1.09 -3.10
N VAL A 139 17.47 -2.19 -3.39
CA VAL A 139 16.61 -2.29 -4.58
C VAL A 139 15.52 -1.22 -4.57
N ALA A 140 14.83 -1.02 -3.46
CA ALA A 140 13.78 -0.01 -3.32
C ALA A 140 14.34 1.41 -3.53
N LYS A 141 15.49 1.73 -2.93
CA LYS A 141 16.14 3.04 -3.11
C LYS A 141 16.60 3.27 -4.55
N ARG A 142 17.08 2.22 -5.22
CA ARG A 142 17.48 2.33 -6.63
C ARG A 142 16.28 2.51 -7.56
N LEU A 143 15.13 1.89 -7.29
CA LEU A 143 13.88 2.13 -8.03
C LEU A 143 13.47 3.60 -8.02
N MET A 144 13.72 4.33 -6.92
CA MET A 144 13.45 5.77 -6.87
C MET A 144 14.27 6.54 -7.91
N ASP A 145 15.50 6.15 -8.20
CA ASP A 145 16.32 6.77 -9.24
C ASP A 145 15.76 6.53 -10.64
N HIS A 146 15.08 5.41 -10.85
CA HIS A 146 14.33 5.12 -12.08
C HIS A 146 12.97 5.84 -12.15
N GLY A 147 12.63 6.69 -11.19
CA GLY A 147 11.35 7.41 -11.15
C GLY A 147 10.16 6.58 -10.71
N ILE A 148 10.41 5.42 -10.11
CA ILE A 148 9.38 4.46 -9.71
C ILE A 148 9.17 4.55 -8.21
N HIS A 149 7.90 4.58 -7.78
CA HIS A 149 7.55 4.40 -6.37
C HIS A 149 7.85 2.95 -5.96
N PRO A 150 8.72 2.74 -4.95
CA PRO A 150 9.13 1.39 -4.60
C PRO A 150 8.00 0.59 -3.95
N PRO A 151 8.04 -0.76 -4.09
CA PRO A 151 7.10 -1.64 -3.40
C PRO A 151 7.33 -1.64 -1.89
N THR A 152 6.39 -2.21 -1.14
CA THR A 152 6.59 -2.53 0.27
C THR A 152 7.73 -3.52 0.43
N ILE A 153 8.67 -3.22 1.32
CA ILE A 153 9.83 -4.07 1.61
C ILE A 153 9.71 -4.72 2.99
N TYR A 154 10.42 -5.85 3.17
CA TYR A 154 10.47 -6.62 4.42
C TYR A 154 9.12 -7.13 4.91
N PHE A 155 8.14 -7.19 4.03
CA PHE A 155 6.83 -7.76 4.30
C PHE A 155 6.38 -8.65 3.12
N PRO A 156 5.81 -9.84 3.36
CA PRO A 156 5.50 -10.45 4.67
C PRO A 156 6.76 -10.92 5.41
N LEU A 157 6.74 -10.89 6.74
CA LEU A 157 7.91 -11.19 7.60
C LEU A 157 8.47 -12.61 7.42
N VAL A 158 7.66 -13.54 6.90
CA VAL A 158 8.07 -14.93 6.62
C VAL A 158 8.96 -15.07 5.38
N VAL A 159 9.09 -14.00 4.58
CA VAL A 159 9.95 -13.96 3.39
C VAL A 159 11.16 -13.05 3.66
N PRO A 160 12.38 -13.60 3.72
CA PRO A 160 13.58 -12.78 3.85
C PRO A 160 13.76 -11.85 2.65
N GLU A 161 14.16 -10.60 2.88
CA GLU A 161 14.37 -9.59 1.82
C GLU A 161 13.17 -9.44 0.87
N ALA A 162 11.97 -9.46 1.44
CA ALA A 162 10.73 -9.40 0.68
C ALA A 162 10.56 -8.06 -0.06
N LEU A 163 10.02 -8.16 -1.27
CA LEU A 163 9.55 -7.07 -2.12
C LEU A 163 8.11 -7.42 -2.49
N MET A 164 7.12 -6.78 -1.87
CA MET A 164 5.70 -7.03 -2.14
C MET A 164 5.20 -6.05 -3.20
N ILE A 165 4.97 -6.55 -4.39
CA ILE A 165 4.65 -5.76 -5.58
C ILE A 165 3.16 -5.83 -5.85
N GLU A 166 2.52 -4.66 -5.89
CA GLU A 166 1.10 -4.45 -6.13
C GLU A 166 0.91 -3.39 -7.23
N PRO A 167 0.90 -3.78 -8.52
CA PRO A 167 0.53 -2.87 -9.58
C PRO A 167 -0.98 -2.65 -9.57
N THR A 168 -1.40 -1.38 -9.65
CA THR A 168 -2.82 -1.06 -9.69
C THR A 168 -3.38 -1.20 -11.10
N GLU A 169 -4.72 -1.17 -11.22
CA GLU A 169 -5.43 -1.16 -12.49
C GLU A 169 -5.12 0.07 -13.35
N THR A 170 -4.61 1.13 -12.73
CA THR A 170 -4.26 2.38 -13.42
C THR A 170 -2.92 2.33 -14.16
N GLU A 171 -2.13 1.29 -13.94
CA GLU A 171 -0.84 1.14 -14.60
C GLU A 171 -1.02 0.68 -16.06
N THR A 172 -0.40 1.44 -17.00
CA THR A 172 -0.40 1.05 -18.40
C THR A 172 0.64 -0.03 -18.68
N LYS A 173 0.49 -0.73 -19.81
CA LYS A 173 1.47 -1.75 -20.22
C LYS A 173 2.88 -1.18 -20.34
N GLU A 174 3.04 0.03 -20.87
CA GLU A 174 4.34 0.70 -21.01
C GLU A 174 4.99 0.96 -19.65
N ARG A 175 4.20 1.33 -18.64
CA ARG A 175 4.70 1.52 -17.28
C ARG A 175 5.09 0.20 -16.63
N LEU A 176 4.31 -0.86 -16.85
CA LEU A 176 4.65 -2.20 -16.38
C LEU A 176 5.95 -2.71 -17.02
N ASP A 177 6.11 -2.51 -18.33
CA ASP A 177 7.35 -2.86 -19.04
C ASP A 177 8.54 -2.06 -18.50
N GLY A 178 8.39 -0.75 -18.29
CA GLY A 178 9.43 0.09 -17.68
C GLY A 178 9.81 -0.35 -16.27
N PHE A 179 8.84 -0.81 -15.47
CA PHE A 179 9.12 -1.42 -14.16
C PHE A 179 9.94 -2.70 -14.30
N VAL A 180 9.60 -3.58 -15.23
CA VAL A 180 10.35 -4.81 -15.52
C VAL A 180 11.79 -4.50 -15.94
N GLU A 181 11.98 -3.53 -16.82
CA GLU A 181 13.31 -3.08 -17.26
C GLU A 181 14.14 -2.55 -16.10
N ALA A 182 13.56 -1.69 -15.26
CA ALA A 182 14.22 -1.17 -14.07
C ALA A 182 14.64 -2.29 -13.10
N MET A 183 13.75 -3.22 -12.80
CA MET A 183 14.05 -4.36 -11.91
C MET A 183 15.16 -5.25 -12.48
N ARG A 184 15.16 -5.54 -13.78
CA ARG A 184 16.21 -6.30 -14.45
C ARG A 184 17.55 -5.55 -14.46
N SER A 185 17.53 -4.24 -14.73
CA SER A 185 18.73 -3.39 -14.64
C SER A 185 19.33 -3.41 -13.24
N ILE A 186 18.51 -3.24 -12.20
CA ILE A 186 18.94 -3.26 -10.82
C ILE A 186 19.57 -4.60 -10.44
N ALA A 187 19.02 -5.71 -10.89
CA ALA A 187 19.61 -7.03 -10.66
C ALA A 187 20.97 -7.19 -11.37
N ALA A 188 21.12 -6.66 -12.58
CA ALA A 188 22.40 -6.65 -13.29
C ALA A 188 23.43 -5.73 -12.62
N GLU A 189 23.01 -4.52 -12.22
CA GLU A 189 23.85 -3.57 -11.46
C GLU A 189 24.32 -4.17 -10.13
N ALA A 190 23.51 -4.99 -9.46
CA ALA A 190 23.92 -5.65 -8.23
C ALA A 190 25.17 -6.52 -8.39
N ALA A 191 25.33 -7.15 -9.55
CA ALA A 191 26.50 -7.96 -9.86
C ALA A 191 27.70 -7.14 -10.34
N SER A 192 27.48 -6.07 -11.11
CA SER A 192 28.55 -5.28 -11.75
C SER A 192 29.00 -4.09 -10.89
N GLU A 193 28.07 -3.40 -10.24
CA GLU A 193 28.32 -2.13 -9.54
C GLU A 193 27.57 -2.04 -8.19
N PRO A 194 27.74 -2.99 -7.26
CA PRO A 194 26.94 -3.06 -6.02
C PRO A 194 27.00 -1.77 -5.17
N GLU A 195 28.13 -1.06 -5.21
CA GLU A 195 28.28 0.19 -4.45
C GLU A 195 27.38 1.34 -4.96
N THR A 196 26.97 1.29 -6.21
CA THR A 196 26.00 2.22 -6.77
C THR A 196 24.62 2.01 -6.11
N LEU A 197 24.18 0.77 -5.95
CA LEU A 197 22.93 0.44 -5.28
C LEU A 197 22.96 0.81 -3.79
N LYS A 198 24.07 0.54 -3.10
CA LYS A 198 24.22 0.86 -1.67
C LYS A 198 24.15 2.37 -1.40
N ARG A 199 24.55 3.20 -2.37
CA ARG A 199 24.47 4.66 -2.26
C ARG A 199 23.14 5.25 -2.77
N ALA A 200 22.31 4.47 -3.44
CA ALA A 200 21.00 4.93 -3.93
C ALA A 200 20.10 5.43 -2.77
N PRO A 201 19.21 6.42 -3.03
CA PRO A 201 18.97 7.08 -4.29
C PRO A 201 20.04 8.13 -4.62
N LEU A 202 20.40 8.24 -5.89
CA LEU A 202 21.47 9.17 -6.35
C LEU A 202 20.91 10.44 -6.97
N THR A 203 19.71 10.36 -7.57
CA THR A 203 19.09 11.43 -8.34
C THR A 203 17.99 12.18 -7.58
N ARG A 204 17.76 11.83 -6.30
CA ARG A 204 16.70 12.44 -5.48
C ARG A 204 17.27 13.50 -4.54
N PRO A 205 16.47 14.54 -4.21
CA PRO A 205 16.90 15.60 -3.28
C PRO A 205 17.22 15.05 -1.90
N VAL A 206 16.47 14.04 -1.45
CA VAL A 206 16.67 13.37 -0.16
C VAL A 206 17.34 12.02 -0.38
N ARG A 207 18.45 11.81 0.28
CA ARG A 207 19.23 10.57 0.28
C ARG A 207 18.67 9.59 1.31
N ARG A 208 19.49 8.65 1.77
CA ARG A 208 19.14 7.73 2.85
C ARG A 208 18.93 8.49 4.15
N LEU A 209 17.84 8.19 4.82
CA LEU A 209 17.51 8.77 6.11
C LEU A 209 18.22 8.01 7.23
N ASP A 210 18.58 8.72 8.30
CA ASP A 210 18.99 8.10 9.57
C ASP A 210 17.72 7.68 10.34
N GLU A 211 17.22 6.50 10.01
CA GLU A 211 16.00 5.94 10.61
C GLU A 211 16.17 5.68 12.11
N VAL A 212 17.39 5.35 12.56
CA VAL A 212 17.70 5.12 13.97
C VAL A 212 17.59 6.41 14.75
N LYS A 213 18.19 7.49 14.26
CA LYS A 213 18.07 8.82 14.88
C LYS A 213 16.63 9.31 14.87
N ALA A 214 15.93 9.16 13.75
CA ALA A 214 14.53 9.56 13.63
C ALA A 214 13.61 8.83 14.63
N ALA A 215 13.89 7.56 14.93
CA ALA A 215 13.13 6.79 15.90
C ALA A 215 13.51 7.10 17.36
N LYS A 216 14.81 7.32 17.65
CA LYS A 216 15.31 7.50 19.02
C LYS A 216 15.30 8.96 19.49
N ASP A 217 15.49 9.89 18.58
CA ASP A 217 15.58 11.33 18.86
C ASP A 217 14.82 12.14 17.77
N PRO A 218 13.48 12.01 17.72
CA PRO A 218 12.68 12.63 16.69
C PRO A 218 12.61 14.16 16.89
N VAL A 219 12.93 14.92 15.84
CA VAL A 219 12.69 16.37 15.80
C VAL A 219 11.24 16.61 15.38
N VAL A 220 10.36 16.86 16.37
CA VAL A 220 8.89 17.01 16.15
C VAL A 220 8.42 18.46 16.11
N ARG A 221 9.35 19.43 16.16
CA ARG A 221 9.04 20.86 16.11
C ARG A 221 9.86 21.55 15.03
N HIS A 222 9.23 22.43 14.29
CA HIS A 222 9.93 23.33 13.38
C HIS A 222 10.38 24.58 14.16
N ALA A 223 11.68 24.90 14.08
CA ALA A 223 12.23 26.14 14.61
C ALA A 223 12.29 27.16 13.47
N PHE A 224 11.52 28.23 13.54
CA PHE A 224 11.48 29.28 12.53
C PHE A 224 12.76 30.17 12.52
N ASP A 225 13.60 30.11 13.55
CA ASP A 225 14.68 31.02 13.78
C ASP A 225 16.08 30.50 13.42
N HIS A 226 16.17 29.35 12.72
CA HIS A 226 17.47 28.82 12.28
C HIS A 226 17.57 28.65 10.75
N PRO A 227 17.89 29.74 10.01
CA PRO A 227 18.09 29.62 8.55
C PRO A 227 19.26 28.70 8.14
N ALA A 228 20.17 28.37 9.06
CA ALA A 228 21.35 27.56 8.78
C ALA A 228 21.06 26.03 8.68
N GLU A 229 19.94 25.56 9.20
CA GLU A 229 19.55 24.12 9.04
C GLU A 229 18.88 23.82 7.70
N ALA A 230 18.22 24.79 7.10
CA ALA A 230 17.66 24.66 5.75
C ALA A 230 18.78 24.46 4.69
N ALA A 231 19.94 25.07 4.89
CA ALA A 231 21.08 24.93 4.00
C ALA A 231 21.80 23.57 4.08
N ARG A 232 21.62 22.79 5.16
CA ARG A 232 22.21 21.45 5.28
C ARG A 232 21.47 20.37 4.50
N ILE A 233 20.25 20.65 4.07
CA ILE A 233 19.46 19.74 3.23
C ILE A 233 19.95 19.80 1.77
N GLU A 234 20.59 20.90 1.35
CA GLU A 234 21.04 21.10 -0.03
C GLU A 234 22.45 20.57 -0.32
N THR A 235 23.25 20.27 0.67
CA THR A 235 24.68 19.93 0.50
C THR A 235 25.11 18.58 1.07
N GLY A 236 24.16 17.71 1.48
CA GLY A 236 24.44 16.38 2.03
C GLY A 236 24.21 15.24 1.06
#